data_e39214f457c6acce6920adf30e9af303
#
_entry.id   e39214f457c6acce6920adf30e9af303
#
_cell.length_a   1.000
_cell.length_b   1.000
_cell.length_c   1.000
_cell.angle_alpha   90.00
_cell.angle_beta   90.00
_cell.angle_gamma   90.00
#
_symmetry.space_group_name_H-M   'P 1'
#
loop_
_entity.id
_entity.type
_entity.pdbx_description
1 polymer ?
#
loop_
_entity_poly.entity_id
_entity_poly.type
_entity_poly.pdbx_seq_one_letter_code
_entity_poly.pdbx_strand_id
1 'polypeptide(L)'
;MENISEAAIEARVRRAAKRCGWLLKKSSIQKPTINDQGKFMIIDPDTNSVVAGEKFNLGAQDAFVFCRQAELRWAAEKHRQKG
;
A
#
# COMPACT_ATOMS: atom_id res chain seq x y z
N MET A 1 11.93 -2.15 -23.55
CA MET A 1 11.46 -2.26 -22.40
C MET A 1 10.78 -1.16 -21.85
N GLU A 2 9.68 -1.36 -21.32
CA GLU A 2 8.91 -0.34 -20.87
C GLU A 2 9.23 -0.04 -19.53
N ASN A 3 9.44 1.17 -19.19
CA ASN A 3 9.62 1.59 -17.83
C ASN A 3 8.36 2.19 -17.38
N ILE A 4 7.66 1.51 -16.51
CA ILE A 4 6.46 2.09 -15.92
C ILE A 4 6.91 3.14 -14.95
N SER A 5 6.44 4.36 -15.10
CA SER A 5 6.87 5.45 -14.23
C SER A 5 6.40 5.21 -12.82
N GLU A 6 7.10 5.78 -11.87
CA GLU A 6 6.71 5.67 -10.47
C GLU A 6 5.34 6.25 -10.24
N ALA A 7 5.00 7.31 -10.95
CA ALA A 7 3.68 7.91 -10.79
C ALA A 7 2.58 6.93 -11.22
N ALA A 8 2.81 6.15 -12.26
CA ALA A 8 1.83 5.18 -12.71
C ALA A 8 1.69 4.05 -11.70
N ILE A 9 2.79 3.58 -11.12
CA ILE A 9 2.74 2.55 -10.12
C ILE A 9 2.04 3.08 -8.88
N GLU A 10 2.35 4.29 -8.49
CA GLU A 10 1.74 4.91 -7.32
C GLU A 10 0.22 5.00 -7.50
N ALA A 11 -0.24 5.37 -8.69
CA ALA A 11 -1.67 5.46 -8.96
C ALA A 11 -2.34 4.10 -8.81
N ARG A 12 -1.67 3.04 -9.27
CA ARG A 12 -2.21 1.69 -9.13
C ARG A 12 -2.28 1.28 -7.67
N VAL A 13 -1.27 1.63 -6.90
CA VAL A 13 -1.24 1.30 -5.48
C VAL A 13 -2.35 2.03 -4.74
N ARG A 14 -2.57 3.29 -5.07
CA ARG A 14 -3.62 4.07 -4.43
C ARG A 14 -4.97 3.45 -4.67
N ARG A 15 -5.23 3.00 -5.89
CA ARG A 15 -6.50 2.36 -6.21
C ARG A 15 -6.63 1.02 -5.48
N ALA A 16 -5.56 0.24 -5.43
CA ALA A 16 -5.59 -1.05 -4.74
C ALA A 16 -5.82 -0.87 -3.24
N ALA A 17 -5.15 0.10 -2.65
CA ALA A 17 -5.33 0.38 -1.22
C ALA A 17 -6.75 0.81 -0.94
N LYS A 18 -7.31 1.65 -1.80
CA LYS A 18 -8.66 2.13 -1.61
C LYS A 18 -9.67 0.99 -1.67
N ARG A 19 -9.43 0.01 -2.54
CA ARG A 19 -10.32 -1.14 -2.62
C ARG A 19 -10.26 -1.97 -1.33
N CYS A 20 -9.15 -1.93 -0.61
CA CYS A 20 -9.03 -2.60 0.67
C CYS A 20 -9.52 -1.74 1.84
N GLY A 21 -9.94 -0.53 1.57
CA GLY A 21 -10.37 0.38 2.64
C GLY A 21 -9.20 1.08 3.32
N TRP A 22 -8.05 1.13 2.67
CA TRP A 22 -6.85 1.72 3.25
C TRP A 22 -6.44 2.99 2.52
N LEU A 23 -5.52 3.73 3.10
CA LEU A 23 -4.96 4.93 2.48
C LEU A 23 -3.47 4.73 2.27
N LEU A 24 -2.97 5.18 1.14
CA LEU A 24 -1.55 5.19 0.87
C LEU A 24 -1.00 6.56 1.23
N LYS A 25 0.01 6.60 2.09
CA LYS A 25 0.62 7.85 2.47
C LYS A 25 2.05 7.89 1.94
N LYS A 26 2.42 8.99 1.32
CA LYS A 26 3.76 9.13 0.78
C LYS A 26 4.57 10.05 1.70
N SER A 27 5.81 9.66 1.95
CA SER A 27 6.68 10.49 2.78
C SER A 27 6.96 11.81 2.10
N SER A 28 7.06 12.87 2.88
CA SER A 28 7.36 14.19 2.35
C SER A 28 8.80 14.59 2.59
N ILE A 29 9.61 13.74 3.22
CA ILE A 29 10.98 14.14 3.50
C ILE A 29 11.85 13.95 2.28
N GLN A 30 12.90 14.73 2.18
CA GLN A 30 13.78 14.67 1.05
C GLN A 30 14.93 13.72 1.26
N LYS A 31 15.40 13.57 2.48
CA LYS A 31 16.49 12.66 2.78
C LYS A 31 16.01 11.59 3.75
N PRO A 32 16.21 10.32 3.41
CA PRO A 32 15.72 9.25 4.29
C PRO A 32 16.42 9.28 5.65
N THR A 33 15.68 8.88 6.67
CA THR A 33 16.21 8.76 8.02
C THR A 33 15.85 7.37 8.52
N ILE A 34 16.30 7.03 9.71
CA ILE A 34 16.00 5.75 10.30
C ILE A 34 14.50 5.58 10.51
N ASN A 35 13.82 6.66 10.88
CA ASN A 35 12.40 6.58 11.17
C ASN A 35 11.50 6.91 9.98
N ASP A 36 12.07 7.41 8.91
CA ASP A 36 11.30 7.75 7.72
C ASP A 36 12.21 7.57 6.51
N GLN A 37 11.99 6.51 5.77
CA GLN A 37 12.87 6.18 4.66
C GLN A 37 12.42 6.76 3.33
N GLY A 38 11.47 7.67 3.36
CA GLY A 38 11.11 8.43 2.16
C GLY A 38 10.27 7.68 1.14
N LYS A 39 9.68 6.57 1.54
CA LYS A 39 8.86 5.78 0.63
C LYS A 39 7.39 5.88 1.01
N PHE A 40 6.71 4.78 1.16
CA PHE A 40 5.27 4.80 1.41
C PHE A 40 4.87 4.09 2.69
N MET A 41 3.68 4.38 3.14
CA MET A 41 3.07 3.76 4.31
C MET A 41 1.61 3.52 3.99
N ILE A 42 1.05 2.41 4.42
CA ILE A 42 -0.37 2.12 4.24
C ILE A 42 -1.04 2.21 5.59
N ILE A 43 -2.13 2.94 5.67
CA ILE A 43 -2.83 3.21 6.91
C ILE A 43 -4.28 2.80 6.80
N ASP A 44 -4.83 2.25 7.87
CA ASP A 44 -6.24 1.98 7.96
C ASP A 44 -6.90 3.23 8.58
N PRO A 45 -7.70 3.99 7.82
CA PRO A 45 -8.26 5.22 8.34
C PRO A 45 -9.31 5.01 9.42
N ASP A 46 -9.95 3.84 9.46
CA ASP A 46 -10.96 3.59 10.48
C ASP A 46 -10.35 3.45 11.86
N THR A 47 -9.21 2.81 11.98
CA THR A 47 -8.57 2.62 13.26
C THR A 47 -7.35 3.53 13.42
N ASN A 48 -6.97 4.23 12.35
CA ASN A 48 -5.80 5.09 12.34
C ASN A 48 -4.54 4.28 12.65
N SER A 49 -4.52 3.03 12.21
CA SER A 49 -3.39 2.14 12.46
C SER A 49 -2.55 1.98 11.21
N VAL A 50 -1.27 1.74 11.39
CA VAL A 50 -0.38 1.48 10.27
C VAL A 50 -0.55 0.02 9.88
N VAL A 51 -0.86 -0.23 8.62
CA VAL A 51 -1.02 -1.57 8.10
C VAL A 51 0.31 -2.10 7.58
N ALA A 52 1.08 -1.26 6.93
CA ALA A 52 2.38 -1.63 6.39
C ALA A 52 3.23 -0.39 6.18
N GLY A 53 4.52 -0.53 6.20
CA GLY A 53 5.42 0.58 5.92
C GLY A 53 5.54 1.56 7.07
N GLU A 54 5.66 1.05 8.29
CA GLU A 54 5.65 1.88 9.48
C GLU A 54 6.69 3.00 9.47
N LYS A 55 7.81 2.82 8.81
CA LYS A 55 8.83 3.86 8.75
C LYS A 55 8.92 4.46 7.36
N PHE A 56 7.82 4.48 6.63
CA PHE A 56 7.80 4.93 5.25
C PHE A 56 8.84 4.16 4.43
N ASN A 57 8.94 2.86 4.70
CA ASN A 57 9.94 2.04 4.06
C ASN A 57 9.36 1.08 3.03
N LEU A 58 8.11 1.28 2.64
CA LEU A 58 7.44 0.40 1.69
C LEU A 58 7.55 0.98 0.30
N GLY A 59 8.28 0.33 -0.58
CA GLY A 59 8.41 0.79 -1.96
C GLY A 59 7.09 0.67 -2.69
N ALA A 60 6.94 1.40 -3.80
CA ALA A 60 5.69 1.41 -4.56
C ALA A 60 5.31 0.02 -5.05
N GLN A 61 6.25 -0.73 -5.58
CA GLN A 61 5.93 -2.07 -6.03
C GLN A 61 5.61 -3.00 -4.89
N ASP A 62 6.32 -2.88 -3.79
CA ASP A 62 6.04 -3.70 -2.61
C ASP A 62 4.66 -3.39 -2.05
N ALA A 63 4.28 -2.11 -2.07
CA ALA A 63 2.97 -1.69 -1.62
C ALA A 63 1.88 -2.28 -2.52
N PHE A 64 2.14 -2.29 -3.82
CA PHE A 64 1.18 -2.84 -4.77
C PHE A 64 0.98 -4.34 -4.52
N VAL A 65 2.06 -5.08 -4.35
CA VAL A 65 2.00 -6.51 -4.10
C VAL A 65 1.25 -6.78 -2.80
N PHE A 66 1.54 -5.98 -1.77
CA PHE A 66 0.89 -6.13 -0.47
C PHE A 66 -0.62 -5.96 -0.61
N CYS A 67 -1.05 -4.92 -1.31
CA CYS A 67 -2.47 -4.66 -1.49
C CYS A 67 -3.14 -5.74 -2.35
N ARG A 68 -2.46 -6.20 -3.39
CA ARG A 68 -3.01 -7.25 -4.25
C ARG A 68 -3.19 -8.55 -3.47
N GLN A 69 -2.23 -8.90 -2.65
CA GLN A 69 -2.34 -10.10 -1.84
C GLN A 69 -3.48 -10.00 -0.85
N ALA A 70 -3.67 -8.82 -0.28
CA ALA A 70 -4.76 -8.60 0.64
C ALA A 70 -6.11 -8.72 -0.07
N GLU A 71 -6.21 -8.17 -1.27
CA GLU A 71 -7.43 -8.27 -2.04
C GLU A 71 -7.77 -9.70 -2.37
N LEU A 72 -6.77 -10.49 -2.76
CA LEU A 72 -7.00 -11.88 -3.11
C LEU A 72 -7.42 -12.69 -1.90
N ARG A 73 -6.80 -12.43 -0.76
CA ARG A 73 -7.15 -13.13 0.47
C ARG A 73 -8.58 -12.80 0.91
N TRP A 74 -8.92 -11.53 0.81
CA TRP A 74 -10.25 -11.07 1.20
C TRP A 74 -11.31 -11.68 0.30
N ALA A 75 -11.05 -11.75 -1.02
CA ALA A 75 -11.98 -12.35 -1.96
C ALA A 75 -12.16 -13.84 -1.66
N ALA A 76 -11.09 -14.53 -1.31
CA ALA A 76 -11.17 -15.94 -0.98
C ALA A 76 -11.99 -16.15 0.27
N GLU A 77 -11.82 -15.29 1.27
CA GLU A 77 -12.59 -15.40 2.49
C GLU A 77 -14.05 -15.13 2.25
N LYS A 78 -14.36 -14.16 1.42
CA LYS A 78 -15.71 -13.85 1.10
C LYS A 78 -16.39 -15.03 0.41
N HIS A 79 -15.70 -15.67 -0.49
CA HIS A 79 -16.23 -16.83 -1.16
C HIS A 79 -16.48 -17.95 -0.16
N ARG A 80 -15.58 -18.16 0.74
CA ARG A 80 -15.71 -19.21 1.72
C ARG A 80 -16.90 -18.99 2.62
N GLN A 81 -17.13 -17.76 3.02
CA GLN A 81 -18.24 -17.47 3.89
C GLN A 81 -19.57 -17.66 3.22
N LYS A 82 -19.61 -17.51 1.90
CA LYS A 82 -20.82 -17.62 1.23
C LYS A 82 -21.26 -19.04 1.15
N GLY A 83 -20.36 -19.91 1.19
CA GLY A 83 -20.52 -21.30 1.07
C GLY A 83 -21.49 -22.01 1.72
#